data_f96da856d826779e36c120975a67eab4
#
_entry.id   f96da856d826779e36c120975a67eab4
#
_cell.length_a   1.000
_cell.length_b   1.000
_cell.length_c   1.000
_cell.angle_alpha   90.00
_cell.angle_beta   90.00
_cell.angle_gamma   90.00
#
_symmetry.space_group_name_H-M   'P 1'
#
loop_
_entity.id
_entity.type
_entity.pdbx_description
1 polymer ?
#
loop_
_entity_poly.entity_id
_entity_poly.type
_entity_poly.pdbx_seq_one_letter_code
_entity_poly.pdbx_strand_id
1 'polypeptide(L)'
;MKVYVCFPEGKAKALTMSYDDGKIQDERLVSIFNRYGIRGTFNLNYGMIDKEGLIPPRIKSSRINELYAGHEIATHTMTHPTIARCPMTEVAEEILADRKGLEQITGRIIRGHAYPNGSYNEEIKQLFRQLGIAYARVVEPAADFTLPTDPLEWHPTCHHDAPDLMEKAEFFAEFKKK
;
A
#
# COMPACT_ATOMS: atom_id res chain seq x y z
N MET A 1 12.30 -0.56 -34.34
CA MET A 1 12.51 0.28 -33.13
C MET A 1 12.12 -0.54 -31.94
N LYS A 2 13.03 -0.78 -30.98
CA LYS A 2 12.68 -1.44 -29.70
C LYS A 2 12.24 -0.35 -28.71
N VAL A 3 11.03 -0.47 -28.16
CA VAL A 3 10.51 0.42 -27.13
C VAL A 3 10.66 -0.29 -25.78
N TYR A 4 11.25 0.39 -24.83
CA TYR A 4 11.39 -0.11 -23.44
C TYR A 4 10.54 0.76 -22.52
N VAL A 5 9.78 0.11 -21.64
CA VAL A 5 9.08 0.79 -20.53
C VAL A 5 10.08 0.94 -19.39
N CYS A 6 10.25 2.15 -18.88
CA CYS A 6 11.13 2.48 -17.75
C CYS A 6 10.33 3.19 -16.67
N PHE A 7 10.83 3.13 -15.43
CA PHE A 7 10.39 4.01 -14.35
C PHE A 7 10.79 5.48 -14.65
N PRO A 8 10.24 6.44 -13.92
CA PRO A 8 10.62 7.85 -14.06
C PRO A 8 12.15 8.04 -14.16
N GLU A 9 12.58 9.05 -14.91
CA GLU A 9 14.00 9.36 -15.17
C GLU A 9 14.77 8.24 -15.91
N GLY A 10 14.07 7.34 -16.61
CA GLY A 10 14.70 6.22 -17.34
C GLY A 10 15.24 5.10 -16.44
N LYS A 11 14.82 5.06 -15.18
CA LYS A 11 15.26 4.02 -14.24
C LYS A 11 14.75 2.64 -14.66
N ALA A 12 15.62 1.64 -14.56
CA ALA A 12 15.28 0.24 -14.86
C ALA A 12 14.68 -0.50 -13.64
N LYS A 13 14.86 0.05 -12.44
CA LYS A 13 14.43 -0.53 -11.16
C LYS A 13 13.79 0.53 -10.28
N ALA A 14 12.82 0.12 -9.47
CA ALA A 14 12.25 0.92 -8.40
C ALA A 14 12.14 0.07 -7.13
N LEU A 15 12.40 0.68 -5.98
CA LEU A 15 12.13 0.12 -4.67
C LEU A 15 11.02 0.94 -4.03
N THR A 16 10.00 0.27 -3.55
CA THR A 16 8.98 0.86 -2.69
C THR A 16 8.67 -0.10 -1.55
N MET A 17 8.21 0.46 -0.46
CA MET A 17 7.80 -0.30 0.73
C MET A 17 6.33 -0.03 0.97
N SER A 18 5.57 -1.04 1.43
CA SER A 18 4.14 -0.90 1.69
C SER A 18 3.82 -1.46 3.08
N TYR A 19 3.20 -0.63 3.92
CA TYR A 19 2.87 -0.94 5.31
C TYR A 19 1.43 -0.59 5.63
N ASP A 20 0.83 -1.34 6.56
CA ASP A 20 -0.60 -1.33 6.81
C ASP A 20 -0.93 -0.80 8.21
N ASP A 21 -2.19 -0.39 8.38
CA ASP A 21 -2.86 -0.05 9.61
C ASP A 21 -2.52 1.31 10.25
N GLY A 22 -1.49 2.01 9.82
CA GLY A 22 -1.11 3.29 10.44
C GLY A 22 -0.76 3.17 11.92
N LYS A 23 -0.01 2.13 12.29
CA LYS A 23 0.40 1.87 13.67
C LYS A 23 1.42 2.89 14.16
N ILE A 24 1.49 3.13 15.47
CA ILE A 24 2.44 4.10 16.06
C ILE A 24 3.91 3.80 15.70
N GLN A 25 4.24 2.55 15.35
CA GLN A 25 5.56 2.14 14.88
C GLN A 25 5.96 2.80 13.56
N ASP A 26 5.01 3.32 12.80
CA ASP A 26 5.28 4.06 11.57
C ASP A 26 6.13 5.31 11.81
N GLU A 27 6.08 5.93 13.01
CA GLU A 27 6.96 7.05 13.36
C GLU A 27 8.44 6.68 13.23
N ARG A 28 8.81 5.52 13.75
CA ARG A 28 10.19 5.00 13.62
C ARG A 28 10.51 4.61 12.19
N LEU A 29 9.57 3.94 11.52
CA LEU A 29 9.75 3.44 10.15
C LEU A 29 9.96 4.60 9.17
N VAL A 30 9.12 5.62 9.23
CA VAL A 30 9.22 6.83 8.40
C VAL A 30 10.54 7.56 8.65
N SER A 31 10.98 7.65 9.91
CA SER A 31 12.28 8.25 10.24
C SER A 31 13.44 7.51 9.55
N ILE A 32 13.39 6.18 9.52
CA ILE A 32 14.39 5.35 8.81
C ILE A 32 14.27 5.59 7.30
N PHE A 33 13.08 5.56 6.72
CA PHE A 33 12.88 5.77 5.29
C PHE A 33 13.40 7.13 4.84
N ASN A 34 13.07 8.20 5.57
CA ASN A 34 13.52 9.54 5.27
C ASN A 34 15.06 9.66 5.33
N ARG A 35 15.70 9.02 6.32
CA ARG A 35 17.15 9.00 6.45
C ARG A 35 17.85 8.37 5.24
N TYR A 36 17.25 7.34 4.65
CA TYR A 36 17.85 6.61 3.52
C TYR A 36 17.23 6.96 2.16
N GLY A 37 16.36 7.96 2.09
CA GLY A 37 15.71 8.38 0.84
C GLY A 37 14.75 7.36 0.28
N ILE A 38 14.25 6.43 1.10
CA ILE A 38 13.26 5.42 0.71
C ILE A 38 11.87 6.04 0.75
N ARG A 39 11.07 5.80 -0.28
CA ARG A 39 9.66 6.16 -0.29
C ARG A 39 8.82 4.91 -0.08
N GLY A 40 7.77 5.06 0.73
CA GLY A 40 6.83 3.98 1.01
C GLY A 40 5.40 4.42 0.80
N THR A 41 4.51 3.43 0.75
CA THR A 41 3.06 3.57 0.79
C THR A 41 2.56 3.11 2.15
N PHE A 42 1.75 3.93 2.79
CA PHE A 42 1.12 3.62 4.07
C PHE A 42 -0.39 3.47 3.84
N ASN A 43 -0.87 2.25 4.04
CA ASN A 43 -2.25 1.88 3.80
C ASN A 43 -3.03 2.05 5.11
N LEU A 44 -3.85 3.07 5.19
CA LEU A 44 -4.51 3.47 6.43
C LEU A 44 -5.97 3.05 6.45
N ASN A 45 -6.49 2.79 7.66
CA ASN A 45 -7.90 2.57 7.92
C ASN A 45 -8.49 3.84 8.56
N TYR A 46 -9.24 4.62 7.82
CA TYR A 46 -9.81 5.87 8.36
C TYR A 46 -10.63 5.66 9.63
N GLY A 47 -11.42 4.59 9.70
CA GLY A 47 -12.23 4.26 10.87
C GLY A 47 -11.44 3.83 12.11
N MET A 48 -10.12 3.60 11.96
CA MET A 48 -9.23 3.29 13.08
C MET A 48 -8.42 4.50 13.56
N ILE A 49 -8.38 5.58 12.76
CA ILE A 49 -7.71 6.83 13.13
C ILE A 49 -8.46 7.46 14.31
N ASP A 50 -7.71 7.96 15.29
CA ASP A 50 -8.22 8.56 16.54
C ASP A 50 -9.08 7.63 17.42
N LYS A 51 -9.23 6.36 17.07
CA LYS A 51 -9.94 5.39 17.89
C LYS A 51 -9.10 5.03 19.10
N GLU A 52 -9.70 5.15 20.28
CA GLU A 52 -9.09 4.79 21.56
C GLU A 52 -9.11 3.29 21.80
N GLY A 53 -8.19 2.82 22.65
CA GLY A 53 -8.15 1.42 23.10
C GLY A 53 -7.56 0.43 22.10
N LEU A 54 -7.08 0.87 20.93
CA LEU A 54 -6.39 -0.01 19.98
C LEU A 54 -4.97 -0.33 20.47
N ILE A 55 -4.57 -1.59 20.31
CA ILE A 55 -3.22 -2.07 20.64
C ILE A 55 -2.62 -2.77 19.42
N PRO A 56 -1.52 -2.23 18.84
CA PRO A 56 -0.92 -0.93 19.15
C PRO A 56 -1.81 0.24 18.76
N PRO A 57 -1.59 1.44 19.35
CA PRO A 57 -2.28 2.66 18.94
C PRO A 57 -2.03 3.01 17.48
N ARG A 58 -2.95 3.76 16.88
CA ARG A 58 -2.81 4.30 15.52
C ARG A 58 -2.29 5.73 15.54
N ILE A 59 -1.68 6.14 14.43
CA ILE A 59 -1.26 7.53 14.22
C ILE A 59 -2.50 8.43 14.27
N LYS A 60 -2.41 9.52 15.03
CA LYS A 60 -3.51 10.49 15.14
C LYS A 60 -3.70 11.28 13.85
N SER A 61 -4.96 11.64 13.54
CA SER A 61 -5.30 12.42 12.35
C SER A 61 -4.47 13.69 12.20
N SER A 62 -4.24 14.38 13.32
CA SER A 62 -3.42 15.59 13.36
C SER A 62 -1.95 15.41 12.96
N ARG A 63 -1.45 14.19 12.96
CA ARG A 63 -0.04 13.86 12.64
C ARG A 63 0.15 13.30 11.23
N ILE A 64 -0.92 12.87 10.57
CA ILE A 64 -0.85 12.14 9.29
C ILE A 64 -0.11 12.95 8.23
N ASN A 65 -0.47 14.21 8.02
CA ASN A 65 0.13 15.05 6.97
C ASN A 65 1.61 15.35 7.21
N GLU A 66 2.00 15.55 8.46
CA GLU A 66 3.39 15.78 8.83
C GLU A 66 4.21 14.50 8.72
N LEU A 67 3.72 13.42 9.35
CA LEU A 67 4.45 12.16 9.43
C LEU A 67 4.70 11.56 8.05
N TYR A 68 3.65 11.44 7.24
CA TYR A 68 3.77 10.81 5.92
C TYR A 68 4.10 11.79 4.79
N ALA A 69 4.69 12.95 5.13
CA ALA A 69 5.16 13.90 4.12
C ALA A 69 6.20 13.24 3.20
N GLY A 70 5.96 13.28 1.88
CA GLY A 70 6.83 12.64 0.89
C GLY A 70 6.60 11.15 0.67
N HIS A 71 5.69 10.52 1.43
CA HIS A 71 5.21 9.16 1.24
C HIS A 71 3.82 9.13 0.63
N GLU A 72 3.43 7.99 0.08
CA GLU A 72 2.07 7.75 -0.37
C GLU A 72 1.18 7.29 0.79
N ILE A 73 -0.07 7.77 0.79
CA ILE A 73 -1.15 7.23 1.61
C ILE A 73 -2.12 6.52 0.70
N ALA A 74 -2.50 5.31 1.05
CA ALA A 74 -3.46 4.48 0.35
C ALA A 74 -4.53 3.96 1.31
N THR A 75 -5.61 3.41 0.75
CA THR A 75 -6.72 2.86 1.53
C THR A 75 -6.41 1.44 2.03
N HIS A 76 -6.99 1.08 3.19
CA HIS A 76 -6.95 -0.28 3.74
C HIS A 76 -8.32 -0.70 4.29
N THR A 77 -9.40 -0.18 3.69
CA THR A 77 -10.79 -0.24 4.16
C THR A 77 -11.05 0.56 5.45
N MET A 78 -12.30 0.90 5.68
CA MET A 78 -12.74 1.68 6.84
C MET A 78 -12.48 0.97 8.16
N THR A 79 -12.84 -0.33 8.24
CA THR A 79 -12.85 -1.12 9.49
C THR A 79 -12.04 -2.42 9.44
N HIS A 80 -11.29 -2.65 8.36
CA HIS A 80 -10.45 -3.83 8.16
C HIS A 80 -11.18 -5.19 8.11
N PRO A 81 -12.32 -5.32 7.40
CA PRO A 81 -12.99 -6.61 7.25
C PRO A 81 -12.28 -7.52 6.24
N THR A 82 -12.60 -8.82 6.29
CA THR A 82 -12.23 -9.77 5.23
C THR A 82 -13.21 -9.59 4.05
N ILE A 83 -12.93 -8.60 3.18
CA ILE A 83 -13.90 -8.05 2.21
C ILE A 83 -14.48 -9.07 1.23
N ALA A 84 -13.77 -10.16 0.88
CA ALA A 84 -14.32 -11.22 0.03
C ALA A 84 -15.45 -12.04 0.70
N ARG A 85 -15.73 -11.80 1.98
CA ARG A 85 -16.81 -12.43 2.75
C ARG A 85 -17.97 -11.46 3.02
N CYS A 86 -17.83 -10.20 2.59
CA CYS A 86 -18.84 -9.17 2.79
C CYS A 86 -19.73 -9.02 1.55
N PRO A 87 -20.99 -8.59 1.70
CA PRO A 87 -21.82 -8.16 0.59
C PRO A 87 -21.14 -7.02 -0.20
N MET A 88 -21.31 -7.00 -1.52
CA MET A 88 -20.64 -5.99 -2.37
C MET A 88 -21.04 -4.55 -2.04
N THR A 89 -22.22 -4.31 -1.51
CA THR A 89 -22.65 -2.99 -1.02
C THR A 89 -21.80 -2.54 0.18
N GLU A 90 -21.53 -3.44 1.12
CA GLU A 90 -20.65 -3.15 2.27
C GLU A 90 -19.20 -2.96 1.81
N VAL A 91 -18.73 -3.75 0.85
CA VAL A 91 -17.38 -3.55 0.26
C VAL A 91 -17.27 -2.15 -0.35
N ALA A 92 -18.27 -1.72 -1.11
CA ALA A 92 -18.27 -0.38 -1.71
C ALA A 92 -18.25 0.73 -0.63
N GLU A 93 -19.02 0.58 0.45
CA GLU A 93 -19.04 1.52 1.57
C GLU A 93 -17.70 1.56 2.31
N GLU A 94 -17.12 0.42 2.62
CA GLU A 94 -15.81 0.29 3.27
C GLU A 94 -14.71 1.02 2.49
N ILE A 95 -14.68 0.86 1.17
CA ILE A 95 -13.69 1.50 0.31
C ILE A 95 -13.95 3.00 0.16
N LEU A 96 -15.19 3.40 -0.11
CA LEU A 96 -15.53 4.80 -0.37
C LEU A 96 -15.45 5.66 0.89
N ALA A 97 -15.88 5.14 2.05
CA ALA A 97 -15.81 5.87 3.31
C ALA A 97 -14.35 6.07 3.75
N ASP A 98 -13.54 5.02 3.66
CA ASP A 98 -12.12 5.07 3.95
C ASP A 98 -11.40 6.09 3.08
N ARG A 99 -11.56 5.98 1.75
CA ARG A 99 -10.98 6.90 0.78
C ARG A 99 -11.36 8.36 1.04
N LYS A 100 -12.65 8.64 1.17
CA LYS A 100 -13.15 10.02 1.39
C LYS A 100 -12.62 10.60 2.70
N GLY A 101 -12.57 9.81 3.76
CA GLY A 101 -12.02 10.24 5.03
C GLY A 101 -10.52 10.55 4.95
N LEU A 102 -9.75 9.70 4.30
CA LEU A 102 -8.31 9.92 4.09
C LEU A 102 -8.06 11.11 3.15
N GLU A 103 -8.84 11.28 2.07
CA GLU A 103 -8.76 12.44 1.18
C GLU A 103 -9.09 13.75 1.91
N GLN A 104 -10.06 13.73 2.84
CA GLN A 104 -10.39 14.89 3.68
C GLN A 104 -9.24 15.29 4.61
N ILE A 105 -8.56 14.33 5.24
CA ILE A 105 -7.41 14.61 6.11
C ILE A 105 -6.22 15.11 5.29
N THR A 106 -5.94 14.46 4.16
CA THR A 106 -4.69 14.68 3.43
C THR A 106 -4.76 15.80 2.40
N GLY A 107 -5.95 16.15 1.93
CA GLY A 107 -6.15 17.04 0.79
C GLY A 107 -5.64 16.47 -0.54
N ARG A 108 -5.41 15.15 -0.64
CA ARG A 108 -4.85 14.47 -1.81
C ARG A 108 -5.85 13.47 -2.37
N ILE A 109 -5.78 13.21 -3.67
CA ILE A 109 -6.53 12.13 -4.31
C ILE A 109 -5.86 10.80 -3.96
N ILE A 110 -6.62 9.86 -3.40
CA ILE A 110 -6.13 8.55 -2.98
C ILE A 110 -6.69 7.49 -3.93
N ARG A 111 -5.79 6.71 -4.56
CA ARG A 111 -6.14 5.71 -5.57
C ARG A 111 -5.47 4.35 -5.35
N GLY A 112 -4.58 4.24 -4.38
CA GLY A 112 -3.95 3.00 -3.98
C GLY A 112 -4.77 2.26 -2.93
N HIS A 113 -4.62 0.93 -2.89
CA HIS A 113 -5.25 0.06 -1.90
C HIS A 113 -4.33 -1.08 -1.48
N ALA A 114 -4.49 -1.57 -0.26
CA ALA A 114 -4.00 -2.87 0.15
C ALA A 114 -5.18 -3.70 0.69
N TYR A 115 -5.28 -4.95 0.27
CA TYR A 115 -6.37 -5.82 0.69
C TYR A 115 -6.20 -6.28 2.14
N PRO A 116 -7.14 -5.98 3.06
CA PRO A 116 -7.11 -6.53 4.40
C PRO A 116 -7.10 -8.06 4.36
N ASN A 117 -6.18 -8.66 5.12
CA ASN A 117 -6.02 -10.13 5.17
C ASN A 117 -5.72 -10.78 3.81
N GLY A 118 -5.27 -10.01 2.81
CA GLY A 118 -5.11 -10.50 1.44
C GLY A 118 -6.41 -10.92 0.76
N SER A 119 -7.56 -10.47 1.27
CA SER A 119 -8.88 -10.93 0.86
C SER A 119 -9.41 -10.18 -0.35
N TYR A 120 -9.53 -10.83 -1.50
CA TYR A 120 -10.08 -10.27 -2.73
C TYR A 120 -10.70 -11.37 -3.62
N ASN A 121 -11.42 -10.95 -4.65
CA ASN A 121 -11.91 -11.78 -5.75
C ASN A 121 -12.13 -10.92 -7.00
N GLU A 122 -12.51 -11.54 -8.12
CA GLU A 122 -12.71 -10.84 -9.38
C GLU A 122 -13.84 -9.79 -9.33
N GLU A 123 -14.90 -10.03 -8.56
CA GLU A 123 -16.01 -9.09 -8.41
C GLU A 123 -15.54 -7.82 -7.69
N ILE A 124 -14.72 -7.96 -6.64
CA ILE A 124 -14.10 -6.84 -5.93
C ILE A 124 -13.16 -6.06 -6.85
N LYS A 125 -12.35 -6.72 -7.66
CA LYS A 125 -11.48 -6.05 -8.63
C LYS A 125 -12.29 -5.26 -9.67
N GLN A 126 -13.42 -5.79 -10.13
CA GLN A 126 -14.33 -5.06 -11.03
C GLN A 126 -14.93 -3.81 -10.34
N LEU A 127 -15.37 -3.95 -9.09
CA LEU A 127 -15.83 -2.80 -8.30
C LEU A 127 -14.72 -1.76 -8.13
N PHE A 128 -13.49 -2.17 -7.83
CA PHE A 128 -12.35 -1.26 -7.66
C PHE A 128 -12.06 -0.45 -8.93
N ARG A 129 -12.16 -1.07 -10.11
CA ARG A 129 -12.04 -0.34 -11.40
C ARG A 129 -13.12 0.73 -11.53
N GLN A 130 -14.36 0.43 -11.15
CA GLN A 130 -15.48 1.40 -11.18
C GLN A 130 -15.29 2.53 -10.16
N LEU A 131 -14.73 2.22 -8.98
CA LEU A 131 -14.44 3.20 -7.94
C LEU A 131 -13.17 4.02 -8.23
N GLY A 132 -12.41 3.69 -9.27
CA GLY A 132 -11.20 4.42 -9.67
C GLY A 132 -9.98 4.10 -8.80
N ILE A 133 -9.94 2.94 -8.13
CA ILE A 133 -8.72 2.40 -7.52
C ILE A 133 -7.77 2.01 -8.64
N ALA A 134 -6.56 2.52 -8.59
CA ALA A 134 -5.58 2.34 -9.67
C ALA A 134 -4.70 1.10 -9.49
N TYR A 135 -4.44 0.72 -8.25
CA TYR A 135 -3.71 -0.50 -7.92
C TYR A 135 -4.13 -1.02 -6.54
N ALA A 136 -3.93 -2.31 -6.32
CA ALA A 136 -4.18 -2.93 -5.02
C ALA A 136 -3.15 -4.03 -4.73
N ARG A 137 -2.54 -3.97 -3.53
CA ARG A 137 -1.54 -4.93 -3.07
C ARG A 137 -2.21 -6.08 -2.33
N VAL A 138 -1.81 -7.29 -2.70
CA VAL A 138 -2.15 -8.53 -2.01
C VAL A 138 -1.09 -8.89 -0.95
N VAL A 139 -1.29 -9.97 -0.19
CA VAL A 139 -0.38 -10.41 0.88
C VAL A 139 0.66 -11.41 0.36
N GLU A 140 0.26 -12.33 -0.51
CA GLU A 140 1.13 -13.38 -1.03
C GLU A 140 2.28 -12.79 -1.83
N PRO A 141 3.54 -13.17 -1.53
CA PRO A 141 4.69 -12.67 -2.29
C PRO A 141 4.79 -13.35 -3.67
N ALA A 142 5.17 -12.58 -4.68
CA ALA A 142 5.55 -13.11 -5.99
C ALA A 142 6.91 -13.81 -5.98
N ALA A 143 7.74 -13.50 -5.00
CA ALA A 143 9.13 -13.95 -4.88
C ALA A 143 10.06 -13.53 -6.05
N ASP A 144 9.60 -12.64 -6.92
CA ASP A 144 10.35 -12.11 -8.04
C ASP A 144 10.26 -10.56 -8.12
N PHE A 145 10.80 -9.97 -9.18
CA PHE A 145 10.82 -8.51 -9.41
C PHE A 145 10.01 -8.11 -10.64
N THR A 146 9.07 -8.94 -11.08
CA THR A 146 8.22 -8.63 -12.23
C THR A 146 7.12 -7.66 -11.86
N LEU A 147 6.72 -6.83 -12.81
CA LEU A 147 5.55 -5.99 -12.65
C LEU A 147 4.28 -6.83 -12.83
N PRO A 148 3.21 -6.57 -12.07
CA PRO A 148 1.97 -7.31 -12.21
C PRO A 148 1.34 -7.08 -13.59
N THR A 149 0.65 -8.08 -14.11
CA THR A 149 -0.19 -7.96 -15.31
C THR A 149 -1.51 -7.26 -14.99
N ASP A 150 -2.05 -7.48 -13.79
CA ASP A 150 -3.21 -6.76 -13.25
C ASP A 150 -2.77 -5.88 -12.07
N PRO A 151 -2.79 -4.53 -12.19
CA PRO A 151 -2.43 -3.65 -11.08
C PRO A 151 -3.30 -3.83 -9.83
N LEU A 152 -4.50 -4.39 -9.95
CA LEU A 152 -5.38 -4.69 -8.82
C LEU A 152 -5.04 -6.02 -8.12
N GLU A 153 -3.97 -6.68 -8.54
CA GLU A 153 -3.45 -7.92 -7.95
C GLU A 153 -1.93 -7.84 -7.86
N TRP A 154 -1.44 -6.83 -7.12
CA TRP A 154 -0.02 -6.58 -7.00
C TRP A 154 0.59 -7.40 -5.87
N HIS A 155 1.32 -8.44 -6.22
CA HIS A 155 2.08 -9.24 -5.28
C HIS A 155 3.36 -8.53 -4.87
N PRO A 156 3.65 -8.39 -3.55
CA PRO A 156 4.94 -7.88 -3.09
C PRO A 156 6.05 -8.88 -3.41
N THR A 157 7.28 -8.41 -3.58
CA THR A 157 8.43 -9.30 -3.78
C THR A 157 8.68 -10.19 -2.57
N CYS A 158 8.59 -9.62 -1.35
CA CYS A 158 8.70 -10.35 -0.09
C CYS A 158 8.16 -9.52 1.08
N HIS A 159 7.95 -10.17 2.21
CA HIS A 159 7.69 -9.50 3.49
C HIS A 159 9.00 -8.96 4.10
N HIS A 160 8.93 -7.92 4.93
CA HIS A 160 10.12 -7.29 5.49
C HIS A 160 10.87 -8.15 6.51
N ASP A 161 10.28 -9.21 7.04
CA ASP A 161 10.90 -10.21 7.91
C ASP A 161 11.18 -11.54 7.20
N ALA A 162 11.06 -11.57 5.88
CA ALA A 162 11.40 -12.75 5.12
C ALA A 162 12.87 -13.14 5.34
N PRO A 163 13.17 -14.42 5.58
CA PRO A 163 14.53 -14.87 5.92
C PRO A 163 15.54 -14.60 4.79
N ASP A 164 15.07 -14.51 3.56
CA ASP A 164 15.85 -14.26 2.35
C ASP A 164 15.81 -12.79 1.88
N LEU A 165 15.30 -11.87 2.71
CA LEU A 165 15.20 -10.45 2.37
C LEU A 165 16.53 -9.85 1.93
N MET A 166 17.60 -10.11 2.67
CA MET A 166 18.93 -9.54 2.35
C MET A 166 19.50 -10.10 1.07
N GLU A 167 19.35 -11.40 0.82
CA GLU A 167 19.77 -12.03 -0.44
C GLU A 167 19.02 -11.40 -1.64
N LYS A 168 17.69 -11.24 -1.52
CA LYS A 168 16.88 -10.55 -2.54
C LYS A 168 17.31 -9.10 -2.75
N ALA A 169 17.64 -8.38 -1.68
CA ALA A 169 18.06 -6.98 -1.75
C ALA A 169 19.41 -6.85 -2.47
N GLU A 170 20.37 -7.72 -2.17
CA GLU A 170 21.68 -7.79 -2.84
C GLU A 170 21.50 -8.12 -4.32
N PHE A 171 20.75 -9.16 -4.64
CA PHE A 171 20.45 -9.51 -6.02
C PHE A 171 19.78 -8.35 -6.79
N PHE A 172 18.79 -7.67 -6.18
CA PHE A 172 18.14 -6.52 -6.79
C PHE A 172 19.11 -5.36 -7.01
N ALA A 173 20.03 -5.11 -6.06
CA ALA A 173 21.02 -4.05 -6.19
C ALA A 173 21.98 -4.31 -7.35
N GLU A 174 22.44 -5.55 -7.53
CA GLU A 174 23.39 -5.96 -8.57
C GLU A 174 22.74 -6.18 -9.94
N PHE A 175 21.44 -6.44 -9.97
CA PHE A 175 20.72 -6.74 -11.21
C PHE A 175 20.87 -5.59 -12.22
N LYS A 176 21.51 -5.89 -13.35
CA LYS A 176 21.62 -4.98 -14.51
C LYS A 176 20.71 -5.51 -15.61
N LYS A 177 19.75 -4.72 -16.03
CA LYS A 177 18.95 -5.04 -17.22
C LYS A 177 19.89 -5.02 -18.43
N LYS A 178 20.06 -6.18 -19.09
CA LYS A 178 20.79 -6.31 -20.35
C LYS A 178 19.99 -5.73 -21.52
#